data_2421139bc4daa065bc640de7c88cfc74
#
_entry.id   2421139bc4daa065bc640de7c88cfc74
#
_cell.length_a   1.000
_cell.length_b   1.000
_cell.length_c   1.000
_cell.angle_alpha   90.00
_cell.angle_beta   90.00
_cell.angle_gamma   90.00
#
_symmetry.space_group_name_H-M   'P 1'
#
loop_
_entity.id
_entity.type
_entity.pdbx_description
1 polymer ?
#
loop_
_entity_poly.entity_id
_entity_poly.type
_entity_poly.pdbx_seq_one_letter_code
_entity_poly.pdbx_strand_id
1 'polypeptide(L)'
;MITISERREHESAKSFVLRVLIDNIINTRLEPGEKLNEPELCEQLGVSRTPFREAELELAQRRLIEIRPKIGTYVSLIDAELVEEVRHLRAVLEAEIARMACEKLTPADIDQLWENVALWRMYIERAQEEKIFELDLSLIHISEP
;
A
#
# COMPACT_ATOMS: atom_id res chain seq x y z
N MET A 1 13.88 11.82 1.58
CA MET A 1 13.83 11.82 3.08
C MET A 1 12.58 11.07 3.50
N ILE A 2 12.68 10.05 4.36
CA ILE A 2 11.54 9.26 4.81
C ILE A 2 10.63 10.05 5.75
N THR A 3 9.33 9.78 5.68
CA THR A 3 8.35 10.29 6.65
C THR A 3 8.16 9.25 7.74
N ILE A 4 8.34 9.66 9.00
CA ILE A 4 8.21 8.77 10.15
C ILE A 4 6.93 9.18 10.90
N SER A 5 5.92 8.31 10.85
CA SER A 5 4.72 8.45 11.66
C SER A 5 5.00 8.00 13.10
N GLU A 6 4.29 8.55 14.06
CA GLU A 6 4.42 8.14 15.46
C GLU A 6 4.11 6.65 15.66
N ARG A 7 4.85 6.03 16.58
CA ARG A 7 4.61 4.63 16.96
C ARG A 7 3.29 4.53 17.71
N ARG A 8 2.43 3.59 17.29
CA ARG A 8 1.11 3.38 17.91
C ARG A 8 1.27 2.74 19.29
N GLU A 9 0.29 2.98 20.15
CA GLU A 9 0.23 2.32 21.45
C GLU A 9 0.18 0.80 21.29
N HIS A 10 1.02 0.07 22.03
CA HIS A 10 1.21 -1.40 21.91
C HIS A 10 1.77 -1.94 20.59
N GLU A 11 2.22 -1.10 19.66
CA GLU A 11 2.85 -1.54 18.42
C GLU A 11 4.26 -2.11 18.71
N SER A 12 4.56 -3.31 18.20
CA SER A 12 5.92 -3.86 18.30
C SER A 12 6.92 -3.05 17.49
N ALA A 13 8.22 -3.07 17.87
CA ALA A 13 9.26 -2.39 17.11
C ALA A 13 9.32 -2.88 15.64
N LYS A 14 9.15 -4.19 15.42
CA LYS A 14 9.09 -4.80 14.09
C LYS A 14 7.90 -4.25 13.29
N SER A 15 6.69 -4.26 13.87
CA SER A 15 5.47 -3.80 13.20
C SER A 15 5.55 -2.31 12.85
N PHE A 16 6.13 -1.51 13.74
CA PHE A 16 6.38 -0.10 13.50
C PHE A 16 7.31 0.13 12.31
N VAL A 17 8.48 -0.54 12.28
CA VAL A 17 9.43 -0.46 11.15
C VAL A 17 8.75 -0.88 9.85
N LEU A 18 8.04 -2.02 9.87
CA LEU A 18 7.34 -2.55 8.71
C LEU A 18 6.35 -1.54 8.14
N ARG A 19 5.49 -0.97 9.00
CA ARG A 19 4.49 0.03 8.61
C ARG A 19 5.14 1.29 8.01
N VAL A 20 6.16 1.84 8.66
CA VAL A 20 6.84 3.04 8.18
C VAL A 20 7.54 2.79 6.84
N LEU A 21 8.23 1.67 6.68
CA LEU A 21 8.90 1.36 5.41
C LEU A 21 7.89 1.10 4.28
N ILE A 22 6.81 0.37 4.53
CA ILE A 22 5.73 0.17 3.54
C ILE A 22 5.16 1.51 3.08
N ASP A 23 4.80 2.39 4.04
CA ASP A 23 4.25 3.71 3.72
C ASP A 23 5.20 4.54 2.83
N ASN A 24 6.50 4.53 3.15
CA ASN A 24 7.49 5.28 2.37
C ASN A 24 7.78 4.66 1.00
N ILE A 25 7.69 3.33 0.85
CA ILE A 25 7.84 2.65 -0.44
C ILE A 25 6.62 2.90 -1.32
N ILE A 26 5.41 2.73 -0.80
CA ILE A 26 4.17 2.92 -1.56
C ILE A 26 4.03 4.38 -2.03
N ASN A 27 4.38 5.34 -1.18
CA ASN A 27 4.36 6.76 -1.52
C ASN A 27 5.63 7.24 -2.25
N THR A 28 6.47 6.33 -2.76
CA THR A 28 7.69 6.63 -3.53
C THR A 28 8.68 7.60 -2.85
N ARG A 29 8.63 7.70 -1.52
CA ARG A 29 9.63 8.45 -0.72
C ARG A 29 10.93 7.68 -0.57
N LEU A 30 10.85 6.35 -0.68
CA LEU A 30 11.92 5.42 -0.96
C LEU A 30 11.72 4.94 -2.40
N GLU A 31 12.60 5.36 -3.30
CA GLU A 31 12.42 5.13 -4.73
C GLU A 31 12.72 3.67 -5.13
N PRO A 32 12.06 3.11 -6.15
CA PRO A 32 12.40 1.81 -6.70
C PRO A 32 13.89 1.74 -7.09
N GLY A 33 14.60 0.72 -6.60
CA GLY A 33 16.05 0.54 -6.79
C GLY A 33 16.91 1.29 -5.78
N GLU A 34 16.33 2.11 -4.92
CA GLU A 34 17.08 2.82 -3.87
C GLU A 34 17.67 1.85 -2.85
N LYS A 35 18.91 2.11 -2.43
CA LYS A 35 19.58 1.33 -1.41
C LYS A 35 19.16 1.76 -0.02
N LEU A 36 18.66 0.83 0.78
CA LEU A 36 18.31 1.07 2.19
C LEU A 36 19.58 1.10 3.05
N ASN A 37 19.76 2.18 3.80
CA ASN A 37 20.84 2.32 4.76
C ASN A 37 20.39 1.85 6.15
N GLU A 38 20.55 0.55 6.48
CA GLU A 38 20.12 -0.04 7.76
C GLU A 38 20.57 0.78 8.99
N PRO A 39 21.86 1.18 9.14
CA PRO A 39 22.30 1.95 10.29
C PRO A 39 21.55 3.29 10.45
N GLU A 40 21.41 4.03 9.38
CA GLU A 40 20.73 5.33 9.35
C GLU A 40 19.23 5.20 9.65
N LEU A 41 18.57 4.24 9.02
CA LEU A 41 17.14 3.97 9.24
C LEU A 41 16.88 3.50 10.67
N CYS A 42 17.74 2.66 11.25
CA CYS A 42 17.63 2.27 12.65
C CYS A 42 17.74 3.47 13.61
N GLU A 43 18.67 4.39 13.33
CA GLU A 43 18.86 5.61 14.12
C GLU A 43 17.62 6.53 14.00
N GLN A 44 17.17 6.79 12.79
CA GLN A 44 15.99 7.64 12.54
C GLN A 44 14.71 7.09 13.17
N LEU A 45 14.52 5.76 13.15
CA LEU A 45 13.35 5.08 13.71
C LEU A 45 13.46 4.80 15.21
N GLY A 46 14.63 5.01 15.82
CA GLY A 46 14.88 4.73 17.23
C GLY A 46 14.74 3.25 17.59
N VAL A 47 15.12 2.34 16.68
CA VAL A 47 15.02 0.89 16.87
C VAL A 47 16.37 0.19 16.79
N SER A 48 16.50 -0.97 17.43
CA SER A 48 17.67 -1.81 17.27
C SER A 48 17.65 -2.59 15.95
N ARG A 49 18.81 -3.13 15.55
CA ARG A 49 18.97 -3.87 14.29
C ARG A 49 18.11 -5.14 14.20
N THR A 50 17.84 -5.81 15.33
CA THR A 50 17.10 -7.06 15.31
C THR A 50 15.68 -6.90 14.77
N PRO A 51 14.79 -6.06 15.36
CA PRO A 51 13.45 -5.83 14.82
C PRO A 51 13.45 -5.21 13.41
N PHE A 52 14.50 -4.44 13.07
CA PHE A 52 14.63 -3.89 11.72
C PHE A 52 14.86 -5.01 10.71
N ARG A 53 15.79 -5.93 10.95
CA ARG A 53 16.06 -7.08 10.07
C ARG A 53 14.88 -8.04 9.97
N GLU A 54 14.13 -8.24 11.04
CA GLU A 54 12.89 -9.01 11.00
C GLU A 54 11.86 -8.36 10.08
N ALA A 55 11.75 -7.03 10.10
CA ALA A 55 10.89 -6.28 9.18
C ALA A 55 11.41 -6.35 7.73
N GLU A 56 12.75 -6.23 7.50
CA GLU A 56 13.34 -6.42 6.17
C GLU A 56 13.02 -7.79 5.59
N LEU A 57 13.13 -8.86 6.37
CA LEU A 57 12.79 -10.20 5.89
C LEU A 57 11.33 -10.32 5.47
N GLU A 58 10.42 -9.71 6.22
CA GLU A 58 9.00 -9.69 5.88
C GLU A 58 8.72 -8.83 4.63
N LEU A 59 9.38 -7.68 4.49
CA LEU A 59 9.29 -6.86 3.27
C LEU A 59 9.81 -7.60 2.04
N ALA A 60 10.90 -8.36 2.19
CA ALA A 60 11.43 -9.19 1.11
C ALA A 60 10.47 -10.32 0.71
N GLN A 61 9.79 -10.96 1.66
CA GLN A 61 8.73 -11.94 1.37
C GLN A 61 7.57 -11.31 0.61
N ARG A 62 7.25 -10.05 0.89
CA ARG A 62 6.22 -9.27 0.18
C ARG A 62 6.72 -8.69 -1.15
N ARG A 63 7.97 -8.95 -1.55
CA ARG A 63 8.63 -8.44 -2.76
C ARG A 63 8.72 -6.90 -2.82
N LEU A 64 8.66 -6.22 -1.68
CA LEU A 64 8.82 -4.77 -1.59
C LEU A 64 10.30 -4.35 -1.56
N ILE A 65 11.18 -5.23 -1.08
CA ILE A 65 12.62 -5.04 -1.08
C ILE A 65 13.34 -6.29 -1.56
N GLU A 66 14.58 -6.12 -2.02
CA GLU A 66 15.49 -7.18 -2.41
C GLU A 66 16.73 -7.17 -1.51
N ILE A 67 16.96 -8.26 -0.76
CA ILE A 67 18.15 -8.42 0.06
C ILE A 67 19.21 -9.12 -0.79
N ARG A 68 20.28 -8.40 -1.14
CA ARG A 68 21.44 -8.92 -1.90
C ARG A 68 22.57 -9.22 -0.92
N PRO A 69 22.91 -10.51 -0.67
CA PRO A 69 23.94 -10.89 0.29
C PRO A 69 25.27 -10.19 0.01
N LYS A 70 25.89 -9.60 1.03
CA LYS A 70 27.15 -8.84 0.99
C LYS A 70 27.15 -7.54 0.16
N ILE A 71 26.04 -7.18 -0.46
CA ILE A 71 25.90 -5.99 -1.30
C ILE A 71 25.02 -4.95 -0.60
N GLY A 72 23.87 -5.36 -0.10
CA GLY A 72 22.93 -4.50 0.62
C GLY A 72 21.47 -4.86 0.34
N THR A 73 20.58 -4.11 0.94
CA THR A 73 19.14 -4.19 0.75
C THR A 73 18.68 -3.03 -0.14
N TYR A 74 17.80 -3.31 -1.09
CA TYR A 74 17.31 -2.35 -2.08
C TYR A 74 15.79 -2.40 -2.15
N VAL A 75 15.15 -1.27 -2.40
CA VAL A 75 13.72 -1.24 -2.78
C VAL A 75 13.56 -1.98 -4.10
N SER A 76 12.56 -2.84 -4.20
CA SER A 76 12.32 -3.60 -5.43
C SER A 76 11.97 -2.68 -6.59
N LEU A 77 12.40 -3.04 -7.79
CA LEU A 77 11.94 -2.39 -9.01
C LEU A 77 10.47 -2.78 -9.28
N ILE A 78 9.72 -1.86 -9.86
CA ILE A 78 8.35 -2.15 -10.29
C ILE A 78 8.39 -3.09 -11.49
N ASP A 79 7.76 -4.25 -11.33
CA ASP A 79 7.60 -5.23 -12.39
C ASP A 79 6.38 -4.85 -13.25
N ALA A 80 6.62 -4.23 -14.40
CA ALA A 80 5.57 -3.76 -15.28
C ALA A 80 4.72 -4.91 -15.87
N GLU A 81 5.33 -6.08 -16.09
CA GLU A 81 4.62 -7.25 -16.61
C GLU A 81 3.63 -7.78 -15.56
N LEU A 82 4.09 -7.92 -14.31
CA LEU A 82 3.23 -8.30 -13.19
C LEU A 82 2.09 -7.29 -12.96
N VAL A 83 2.36 -6.00 -13.11
CA VAL A 83 1.33 -4.95 -12.99
C VAL A 83 0.24 -5.14 -14.04
N GLU A 84 0.61 -5.43 -15.30
CA GLU A 84 -0.37 -5.67 -16.37
C GLU A 84 -1.17 -6.96 -16.16
N GLU A 85 -0.54 -8.03 -15.68
CA GLU A 85 -1.22 -9.28 -15.32
C GLU A 85 -2.25 -9.06 -14.21
N VAL A 86 -1.85 -8.39 -13.12
CA VAL A 86 -2.74 -8.08 -12.00
C VAL A 86 -3.88 -7.16 -12.44
N ARG A 87 -3.61 -6.15 -13.27
CA ARG A 87 -4.63 -5.25 -13.83
C ARG A 87 -5.66 -6.02 -14.65
N HIS A 88 -5.22 -6.96 -15.49
CA HIS A 88 -6.11 -7.81 -16.27
C HIS A 88 -6.99 -8.69 -15.37
N LEU A 89 -6.39 -9.35 -14.38
CA LEU A 89 -7.13 -10.18 -13.43
C LEU A 89 -8.17 -9.36 -12.65
N ARG A 90 -7.80 -8.18 -12.15
CA ARG A 90 -8.73 -7.27 -11.48
C ARG A 90 -9.90 -6.90 -12.39
N ALA A 91 -9.65 -6.53 -13.63
CA ALA A 91 -10.70 -6.14 -14.57
C ALA A 91 -11.73 -7.26 -14.78
N VAL A 92 -11.28 -8.52 -14.87
CA VAL A 92 -12.17 -9.68 -15.02
C VAL A 92 -13.00 -9.91 -13.76
N LEU A 93 -12.37 -9.85 -12.58
CA LEU A 93 -13.06 -10.07 -11.30
C LEU A 93 -14.03 -8.92 -11.00
N GLU A 94 -13.63 -7.69 -11.18
CA GLU A 94 -14.46 -6.50 -10.94
C GLU A 94 -15.68 -6.46 -11.87
N ALA A 95 -15.54 -6.88 -13.13
CA ALA A 95 -16.67 -7.00 -14.05
C ALA A 95 -17.71 -8.02 -13.55
N GLU A 96 -17.27 -9.17 -13.03
CA GLU A 96 -18.18 -10.19 -12.50
C GLU A 96 -18.81 -9.72 -11.18
N ILE A 97 -18.04 -9.07 -10.29
CA ILE A 97 -18.58 -8.48 -9.06
C ILE A 97 -19.64 -7.43 -9.40
N ALA A 98 -19.38 -6.54 -10.36
CA ALA A 98 -20.37 -5.55 -10.80
C ALA A 98 -21.65 -6.19 -11.35
N ARG A 99 -21.53 -7.29 -12.12
CA ARG A 99 -22.67 -8.03 -12.62
C ARG A 99 -23.51 -8.62 -11.47
N MET A 100 -22.85 -9.24 -10.49
CA MET A 100 -23.51 -9.79 -9.30
C MET A 100 -24.16 -8.70 -8.44
N ALA A 101 -23.49 -7.57 -8.31
CA ALA A 101 -23.98 -6.42 -7.56
C ALA A 101 -25.30 -5.87 -8.12
N CYS A 102 -25.48 -5.85 -9.45
CA CYS A 102 -26.73 -5.43 -10.09
C CYS A 102 -27.96 -6.24 -9.64
N GLU A 103 -27.77 -7.48 -9.17
CA GLU A 103 -28.84 -8.35 -8.69
C GLU A 103 -29.12 -8.21 -7.19
N LYS A 104 -28.17 -7.65 -6.42
CA LYS A 104 -28.20 -7.67 -4.94
C LYS A 104 -28.29 -6.28 -4.31
N LEU A 105 -27.78 -5.25 -4.97
CA LEU A 105 -27.71 -3.91 -4.40
C LEU A 105 -29.09 -3.33 -4.17
N THR A 106 -29.25 -2.73 -2.99
CA THR A 106 -30.46 -1.96 -2.64
C THR A 106 -30.35 -0.51 -3.14
N PRO A 107 -31.46 0.23 -3.21
CA PRO A 107 -31.39 1.67 -3.53
C PRO A 107 -30.45 2.46 -2.61
N ALA A 108 -30.38 2.11 -1.33
CA ALA A 108 -29.48 2.75 -0.37
C ALA A 108 -28.00 2.51 -0.70
N ASP A 109 -27.63 1.30 -1.14
CA ASP A 109 -26.27 0.98 -1.57
C ASP A 109 -25.91 1.76 -2.84
N ILE A 110 -26.87 1.94 -3.75
CA ILE A 110 -26.68 2.75 -4.96
C ILE A 110 -26.46 4.22 -4.60
N ASP A 111 -27.19 4.77 -3.63
CA ASP A 111 -26.99 6.14 -3.16
C ASP A 111 -25.57 6.30 -2.56
N GLN A 112 -25.08 5.34 -1.76
CA GLN A 112 -23.71 5.33 -1.26
C GLN A 112 -22.65 5.28 -2.37
N LEU A 113 -22.89 4.50 -3.42
CA LEU A 113 -22.00 4.46 -4.58
C LEU A 113 -21.94 5.81 -5.29
N TRP A 114 -23.07 6.51 -5.43
CA TRP A 114 -23.11 7.85 -6.00
C TRP A 114 -22.38 8.88 -5.16
N GLU A 115 -22.48 8.81 -3.83
CA GLU A 115 -21.71 9.66 -2.91
C GLU A 115 -20.20 9.43 -3.09
N ASN A 116 -19.76 8.15 -3.18
CA ASN A 116 -18.37 7.82 -3.45
C ASN A 116 -17.87 8.35 -4.79
N VAL A 117 -18.66 8.23 -5.85
CA VAL A 117 -18.32 8.79 -7.17
C VAL A 117 -18.17 10.31 -7.11
N ALA A 118 -19.04 11.00 -6.34
CA ALA A 118 -18.95 12.45 -6.17
C ALA A 118 -17.67 12.87 -5.43
N LEU A 119 -17.31 12.15 -4.37
CA LEU A 119 -16.05 12.35 -3.63
C LEU A 119 -14.84 12.08 -4.52
N TRP A 120 -14.88 11.02 -5.31
CA TRP A 120 -13.81 10.65 -6.24
C TRP A 120 -13.52 11.77 -7.24
N ARG A 121 -14.57 12.32 -7.86
CA ARG A 121 -14.45 13.47 -8.77
C ARG A 121 -13.81 14.67 -8.09
N MET A 122 -14.26 15.01 -6.89
CA MET A 122 -13.73 16.11 -6.11
C MET A 122 -12.24 15.93 -5.78
N TYR A 123 -11.80 14.72 -5.43
CA TYR A 123 -10.40 14.45 -5.10
C TYR A 123 -9.50 14.46 -6.33
N ILE A 124 -9.99 13.99 -7.49
CA ILE A 124 -9.28 14.11 -8.78
C ILE A 124 -9.04 15.58 -9.12
N GLU A 125 -10.08 16.42 -9.04
CA GLU A 125 -9.97 17.86 -9.32
C GLU A 125 -8.99 18.58 -8.40
N ARG A 126 -8.81 18.07 -7.18
CA ARG A 126 -7.88 18.62 -6.17
C ARG A 126 -6.51 17.95 -6.15
N ALA A 127 -6.24 17.00 -7.05
CA ALA A 127 -5.00 16.20 -7.10
C ALA A 127 -4.64 15.55 -5.75
N GLN A 128 -5.64 15.03 -5.01
CA GLN A 128 -5.46 14.38 -3.71
C GLN A 128 -5.36 12.86 -3.88
N GLU A 129 -4.25 12.37 -4.40
CA GLU A 129 -4.03 10.96 -4.76
C GLU A 129 -4.20 9.99 -3.58
N GLU A 130 -3.72 10.34 -2.38
CA GLU A 130 -3.89 9.49 -1.18
C GLU A 130 -5.38 9.23 -0.87
N LYS A 131 -6.22 10.26 -1.00
CA LYS A 131 -7.66 10.13 -0.73
C LYS A 131 -8.41 9.36 -1.81
N ILE A 132 -7.92 9.41 -3.05
CA ILE A 132 -8.46 8.59 -4.15
C ILE A 132 -8.21 7.11 -3.84
N PHE A 133 -7.00 6.77 -3.38
CA PHE A 133 -6.64 5.42 -3.01
C PHE A 133 -7.44 4.89 -1.81
N GLU A 134 -7.66 5.71 -0.77
CA GLU A 134 -8.51 5.36 0.37
C GLU A 134 -9.96 5.07 -0.05
N LEU A 135 -10.51 5.85 -0.97
CA LEU A 135 -11.85 5.63 -1.51
C LEU A 135 -11.93 4.35 -2.35
N ASP A 136 -10.93 4.05 -3.16
CA ASP A 136 -10.88 2.82 -3.97
C ASP A 136 -10.94 1.57 -3.07
N LEU A 137 -10.23 1.59 -1.96
CA LEU A 137 -10.31 0.53 -0.95
C LEU A 137 -11.69 0.44 -0.29
N SER A 138 -12.39 1.55 -0.08
CA SER A 138 -13.71 1.56 0.55
C SER A 138 -14.82 1.01 -0.36
N LEU A 139 -14.69 1.20 -1.67
CA LEU A 139 -15.63 0.66 -2.67
C LEU A 139 -15.68 -0.88 -2.64
N ILE A 140 -14.56 -1.53 -2.37
CA ILE A 140 -14.49 -2.99 -2.27
C ILE A 140 -15.40 -3.49 -1.15
N HIS A 141 -15.44 -2.80 0.00
CA HIS A 141 -16.28 -3.19 1.14
C HIS A 141 -17.78 -2.98 0.93
N ILE A 142 -18.20 -2.03 0.09
CA ILE A 142 -19.63 -1.82 -0.23
C ILE A 142 -20.15 -2.91 -1.16
N SER A 143 -19.29 -3.49 -1.98
CA SER A 143 -19.65 -4.53 -2.95
C SER A 143 -19.49 -5.96 -2.42
N GLU A 144 -18.91 -6.14 -1.22
CA GLU A 144 -18.83 -7.46 -0.58
C GLU A 144 -20.19 -7.86 -0.01
N PRO A 145 -20.70 -9.06 -0.34
CA PRO A 145 -21.99 -9.57 0.12
C PRO A 145 -21.96 -10.00 1.60
#